data_3741cfd630a166fb28168343899b72d4
#
_entry.id   3741cfd630a166fb28168343899b72d4
#
_cell.length_a   1.000
_cell.length_b   1.000
_cell.length_c   1.000
_cell.angle_alpha   90.00
_cell.angle_beta   90.00
_cell.angle_gamma   90.00
#
_symmetry.space_group_name_H-M   'P 1'
#
loop_
_entity.id
_entity.type
_entity.pdbx_description
1 polymer ?
#
loop_
_entity_poly.entity_id
_entity_poly.type
_entity_poly.pdbx_seq_one_letter_code
_entity_poly.pdbx_strand_id
1 'polypeptide(L)'
;MSIRETKISRRLLMAGGAAFGVGLLNAPASSQTSEKVTYLFPAPPGLPAFGPIQLAQGKGYFTSAGLEVSFAVGRGGVDVAKQVGAGNAPLGGIVADGPIVVRGNGVPVKIVAVFGGKGFMQLVVREDSGIEKPADLRGKTITVMSYQDTTFYALLGLLASAGLTQNDVNIQSVGPTGVWEFVATGKSVGMAGVPDWIPPVQAAGVKVKVIPTDEYFPHMAQGIAVSDQIIKDKPEMVRKFVKAALRGMKDIMDDPDKEADNFVRFVPEWKGKEGAVKFAFNMYAKLVYPGQKELGEVNADRLAKLQDFYLAKGFIQKATPVEELYSNAFIK
;
A
#
# COMPACT_ATOMS: atom_id res chain seq x y z
N MET A 1 26.42 14.79 -82.03
CA MET A 1 27.81 15.29 -82.02
C MET A 1 28.45 14.76 -80.74
N SER A 2 29.10 13.65 -80.94
CA SER A 2 30.52 13.29 -80.88
C SER A 2 31.06 13.26 -79.47
N ILE A 3 31.12 12.06 -78.92
CA ILE A 3 32.24 11.12 -78.71
C ILE A 3 33.51 11.80 -78.14
N ARG A 4 33.90 11.31 -76.91
CA ARG A 4 35.21 10.69 -76.74
C ARG A 4 35.34 9.92 -75.42
N GLU A 5 35.53 8.64 -75.60
CA GLU A 5 36.15 7.74 -74.63
C GLU A 5 37.61 8.11 -74.39
N THR A 6 38.11 7.89 -73.18
CA THR A 6 39.55 7.60 -73.03
C THR A 6 39.72 6.54 -71.88
N LYS A 7 40.15 5.35 -72.29
CA LYS A 7 40.79 4.32 -71.48
C LYS A 7 42.20 4.73 -71.12
N ILE A 8 42.72 4.24 -70.04
CA ILE A 8 44.12 3.84 -69.70
C ILE A 8 44.20 3.83 -68.16
N SER A 9 44.79 2.92 -67.43
CA SER A 9 45.60 1.71 -67.64
C SER A 9 45.91 1.16 -66.26
N ARG A 10 46.01 -0.16 -66.13
CA ARG A 10 46.49 -0.90 -64.91
C ARG A 10 47.97 -0.64 -64.68
N ARG A 11 48.38 -0.49 -63.37
CA ARG A 11 49.60 -1.11 -62.83
C ARG A 11 49.68 -0.81 -61.30
N LEU A 12 49.61 -1.85 -60.57
CA LEU A 12 50.41 -2.30 -59.41
C LEU A 12 51.13 -1.27 -58.54
N LEU A 13 50.82 -1.31 -57.20
CA LEU A 13 51.88 -1.51 -56.22
C LEU A 13 51.28 -2.02 -54.93
N MET A 14 51.79 -3.16 -54.48
CA MET A 14 51.55 -3.75 -53.17
C MET A 14 52.31 -2.92 -52.11
N ALA A 15 51.63 -2.61 -50.96
CA ALA A 15 52.28 -2.42 -49.67
C ALA A 15 51.29 -2.73 -48.56
N GLY A 16 51.65 -3.65 -47.69
CA GLY A 16 50.80 -4.19 -46.62
C GLY A 16 50.55 -3.21 -45.47
N GLY A 17 49.41 -3.36 -44.86
CA GLY A 17 49.00 -2.71 -43.60
C GLY A 17 47.97 -3.56 -42.96
N ALA A 18 48.38 -4.33 -41.95
CA ALA A 18 47.46 -5.09 -41.09
C ALA A 18 46.63 -4.11 -40.30
N ALA A 19 45.37 -3.91 -40.67
CA ALA A 19 44.38 -3.21 -39.84
C ALA A 19 43.70 -4.26 -38.95
N PHE A 20 44.01 -4.24 -37.65
CA PHE A 20 43.26 -4.91 -36.60
C PHE A 20 41.84 -4.35 -36.62
N GLY A 21 40.92 -5.08 -37.21
CA GLY A 21 39.50 -4.83 -37.04
C GLY A 21 39.05 -5.15 -35.63
N VAL A 22 38.93 -4.10 -34.79
CA VAL A 22 38.20 -4.19 -33.53
C VAL A 22 36.74 -4.36 -33.92
N GLY A 23 36.27 -5.59 -33.95
CA GLY A 23 34.86 -5.93 -34.02
C GLY A 23 34.18 -5.41 -32.75
N LEU A 24 33.51 -4.26 -32.87
CA LEU A 24 32.49 -3.86 -31.91
C LEU A 24 31.40 -4.93 -31.94
N LEU A 25 31.48 -5.89 -31.00
CA LEU A 25 30.40 -6.77 -30.67
C LEU A 25 29.28 -5.88 -30.15
N ASN A 26 28.41 -5.40 -31.01
CA ASN A 26 27.09 -4.93 -30.65
C ASN A 26 26.37 -6.14 -30.02
N ALA A 27 26.51 -6.33 -28.71
CA ALA A 27 25.61 -7.19 -27.96
C ALA A 27 24.20 -6.63 -28.23
N PRO A 28 23.24 -7.44 -28.70
CA PRO A 28 21.88 -6.96 -28.83
C PRO A 28 21.44 -6.52 -27.43
N ALA A 29 21.08 -5.24 -27.28
CA ALA A 29 20.39 -4.77 -26.10
C ALA A 29 19.13 -5.63 -26.03
N SER A 30 19.15 -6.63 -25.13
CA SER A 30 17.96 -7.42 -24.83
C SER A 30 16.91 -6.42 -24.37
N SER A 31 15.96 -6.09 -25.24
CA SER A 31 14.76 -5.36 -24.87
C SER A 31 13.99 -6.30 -23.93
N GLN A 32 14.33 -6.23 -22.65
CA GLN A 32 13.62 -6.97 -21.62
C GLN A 32 12.19 -6.43 -21.65
N THR A 33 11.29 -7.18 -22.26
CA THR A 33 9.87 -6.83 -22.31
C THR A 33 9.38 -6.69 -20.89
N SER A 34 8.94 -5.49 -20.51
CA SER A 34 8.40 -5.23 -19.17
C SER A 34 7.20 -6.12 -18.92
N GLU A 35 7.17 -6.77 -17.77
CA GLU A 35 6.02 -7.59 -17.34
C GLU A 35 4.89 -6.70 -16.88
N LYS A 36 3.69 -6.84 -17.49
CA LYS A 36 2.49 -6.08 -17.11
C LYS A 36 1.90 -6.61 -15.82
N VAL A 37 1.65 -5.72 -14.88
CA VAL A 37 1.14 -6.03 -13.55
C VAL A 37 0.05 -5.05 -13.16
N THR A 38 -1.13 -5.55 -12.76
CA THR A 38 -2.18 -4.72 -12.17
C THR A 38 -2.12 -4.80 -10.66
N TYR A 39 -2.07 -3.64 -9.98
CA TYR A 39 -2.21 -3.53 -8.54
C TYR A 39 -3.58 -2.96 -8.20
N LEU A 40 -4.33 -3.65 -7.33
CA LEU A 40 -5.68 -3.27 -6.93
C LEU A 40 -5.64 -2.52 -5.60
N PHE A 41 -6.00 -1.24 -5.62
CA PHE A 41 -6.14 -0.43 -4.42
C PHE A 41 -7.50 -0.63 -3.73
N PRO A 42 -7.59 -0.54 -2.39
CA PRO A 42 -8.85 -0.62 -1.66
C PRO A 42 -9.67 0.67 -1.67
N ALA A 43 -9.05 1.79 -2.12
CA ALA A 43 -9.60 3.14 -2.15
C ALA A 43 -8.95 3.93 -3.29
N PRO A 44 -9.33 5.19 -3.56
CA PRO A 44 -8.73 6.01 -4.62
C PRO A 44 -7.19 6.03 -4.55
N PRO A 45 -6.49 5.75 -5.66
CA PRO A 45 -5.03 5.55 -5.68
C PRO A 45 -4.22 6.77 -5.24
N GLY A 46 -4.77 7.97 -5.42
CA GLY A 46 -4.10 9.22 -5.09
C GLY A 46 -4.02 9.56 -3.61
N LEU A 47 -4.53 8.71 -2.70
CA LEU A 47 -4.44 8.99 -1.27
C LEU A 47 -2.99 8.85 -0.76
N PRO A 48 -2.52 9.75 0.14
CA PRO A 48 -1.19 9.65 0.76
C PRO A 48 -0.93 8.33 1.47
N ALA A 49 -1.96 7.63 1.94
CA ALA A 49 -1.89 6.26 2.46
C ALA A 49 -1.18 5.27 1.52
N PHE A 50 -1.20 5.56 0.21
CA PHE A 50 -0.58 4.73 -0.83
C PHE A 50 0.76 5.29 -1.31
N GLY A 51 1.34 6.22 -0.57
CA GLY A 51 2.63 6.84 -0.84
C GLY A 51 3.73 5.88 -1.28
N PRO A 52 3.96 4.74 -0.59
CA PRO A 52 4.97 3.76 -0.99
C PRO A 52 4.81 3.28 -2.45
N ILE A 53 3.60 2.97 -2.87
CA ILE A 53 3.31 2.48 -4.23
C ILE A 53 3.40 3.62 -5.26
N GLN A 54 2.84 4.79 -4.94
CA GLN A 54 2.85 5.95 -5.84
C GLN A 54 4.26 6.50 -6.07
N LEU A 55 5.10 6.55 -5.03
CA LEU A 55 6.49 6.93 -5.16
C LEU A 55 7.29 5.88 -5.96
N ALA A 56 7.05 4.59 -5.72
CA ALA A 56 7.69 3.54 -6.51
C ALA A 56 7.35 3.66 -8.00
N GLN A 57 6.12 3.99 -8.34
CA GLN A 57 5.67 4.27 -9.71
C GLN A 57 6.33 5.54 -10.26
N GLY A 58 6.18 6.66 -9.58
CA GLY A 58 6.61 7.97 -10.05
C GLY A 58 8.13 8.12 -10.15
N LYS A 59 8.88 7.43 -9.28
CA LYS A 59 10.36 7.40 -9.30
C LYS A 59 10.91 6.31 -10.24
N GLY A 60 10.05 5.56 -10.93
CA GLY A 60 10.44 4.54 -11.90
C GLY A 60 11.02 3.27 -11.28
N TYR A 61 10.76 2.98 -10.00
CA TYR A 61 11.31 1.78 -9.34
C TYR A 61 10.71 0.51 -9.93
N PHE A 62 9.41 0.50 -10.26
CA PHE A 62 8.79 -0.62 -10.97
C PHE A 62 9.37 -0.82 -12.36
N THR A 63 9.49 0.25 -13.14
CA THR A 63 10.07 0.20 -14.49
C THR A 63 11.52 -0.29 -14.46
N SER A 64 12.32 0.19 -13.50
CA SER A 64 13.71 -0.26 -13.31
C SER A 64 13.80 -1.75 -12.92
N ALA A 65 12.74 -2.29 -12.30
CA ALA A 65 12.63 -3.71 -11.99
C ALA A 65 12.07 -4.55 -13.16
N GLY A 66 11.78 -3.92 -14.31
CA GLY A 66 11.20 -4.59 -15.50
C GLY A 66 9.69 -4.83 -15.36
N LEU A 67 8.99 -4.01 -14.58
CA LEU A 67 7.54 -4.08 -14.40
C LEU A 67 6.85 -2.86 -15.02
N GLU A 68 5.77 -3.10 -15.75
CA GLU A 68 4.81 -2.08 -16.22
C GLU A 68 3.57 -2.18 -15.32
N VAL A 69 3.49 -1.32 -14.30
CA VAL A 69 2.43 -1.39 -13.30
C VAL A 69 1.25 -0.50 -13.68
N SER A 70 0.05 -1.06 -13.65
CA SER A 70 -1.23 -0.35 -13.78
C SER A 70 -2.02 -0.45 -12.49
N PHE A 71 -2.93 0.49 -12.27
CA PHE A 71 -3.72 0.58 -11.05
C PHE A 71 -5.21 0.37 -11.34
N ALA A 72 -5.88 -0.36 -10.45
CA ALA A 72 -7.32 -0.51 -10.40
C ALA A 72 -7.82 -0.26 -8.97
N VAL A 73 -9.12 -0.10 -8.78
CA VAL A 73 -9.72 0.24 -7.48
C VAL A 73 -10.82 -0.76 -7.12
N GLY A 74 -10.76 -1.31 -5.91
CA GLY A 74 -11.79 -2.12 -5.27
C GLY A 74 -12.61 -1.32 -4.25
N ARG A 75 -13.42 -2.01 -3.46
CA ARG A 75 -14.36 -1.43 -2.50
C ARG A 75 -13.94 -1.70 -1.05
N GLY A 76 -12.68 -1.44 -0.71
CA GLY A 76 -12.10 -1.76 0.59
C GLY A 76 -11.27 -3.05 0.58
N GLY A 77 -10.50 -3.26 1.66
CA GLY A 77 -9.47 -4.30 1.70
C GLY A 77 -10.01 -5.73 1.61
N VAL A 78 -11.18 -6.02 2.19
CA VAL A 78 -11.80 -7.36 2.10
C VAL A 78 -12.24 -7.67 0.67
N ASP A 79 -12.78 -6.67 -0.05
CA ASP A 79 -13.12 -6.83 -1.47
C ASP A 79 -11.86 -7.08 -2.30
N VAL A 80 -10.80 -6.28 -2.08
CA VAL A 80 -9.50 -6.48 -2.74
C VAL A 80 -8.94 -7.88 -2.48
N ALA A 81 -8.97 -8.36 -1.23
CA ALA A 81 -8.52 -9.71 -0.90
C ALA A 81 -9.28 -10.79 -1.68
N LYS A 82 -10.62 -10.67 -1.79
CA LYS A 82 -11.46 -11.58 -2.58
C LYS A 82 -11.11 -11.52 -4.07
N GLN A 83 -10.92 -10.34 -4.62
CA GLN A 83 -10.57 -10.13 -6.03
C GLN A 83 -9.21 -10.73 -6.38
N VAL A 84 -8.20 -10.51 -5.52
CA VAL A 84 -6.86 -11.10 -5.66
C VAL A 84 -6.92 -12.63 -5.53
N GLY A 85 -7.65 -13.14 -4.53
CA GLY A 85 -7.83 -14.59 -4.35
C GLY A 85 -8.56 -15.27 -5.51
N ALA A 86 -9.48 -14.56 -6.17
CA ALA A 86 -10.18 -15.01 -7.38
C ALA A 86 -9.36 -14.88 -8.68
N GLY A 87 -8.16 -14.25 -8.61
CA GLY A 87 -7.30 -14.06 -9.78
C GLY A 87 -7.66 -12.86 -10.67
N ASN A 88 -8.57 -11.98 -10.23
CA ASN A 88 -8.97 -10.78 -10.99
C ASN A 88 -7.87 -9.70 -11.01
N ALA A 89 -6.94 -9.74 -10.05
CA ALA A 89 -5.72 -8.97 -10.03
C ALA A 89 -4.59 -9.79 -9.39
N PRO A 90 -3.34 -9.68 -9.86
CA PRO A 90 -2.22 -10.43 -9.30
C PRO A 90 -1.82 -9.96 -7.90
N LEU A 91 -1.98 -8.67 -7.61
CA LEU A 91 -1.58 -8.04 -6.35
C LEU A 91 -2.64 -7.02 -5.92
N GLY A 92 -2.72 -6.78 -4.61
CA GLY A 92 -3.61 -5.74 -4.07
C GLY A 92 -3.17 -5.22 -2.71
N GLY A 93 -3.66 -4.03 -2.35
CA GLY A 93 -3.44 -3.38 -1.06
C GLY A 93 -4.55 -3.70 -0.08
N ILE A 94 -4.18 -4.21 1.09
CA ILE A 94 -5.10 -4.44 2.21
C ILE A 94 -4.38 -4.17 3.52
N VAL A 95 -5.08 -4.01 4.64
CA VAL A 95 -4.41 -4.13 5.94
C VAL A 95 -3.98 -5.59 6.13
N ALA A 96 -2.81 -5.82 6.71
CA ALA A 96 -2.14 -7.12 6.66
C ALA A 96 -2.83 -8.23 7.48
N ASP A 97 -3.84 -7.92 8.25
CA ASP A 97 -4.74 -8.87 8.91
C ASP A 97 -5.90 -9.35 8.01
N GLY A 98 -6.04 -8.77 6.81
CA GLY A 98 -7.09 -9.15 5.85
C GLY A 98 -7.18 -10.65 5.57
N PRO A 99 -6.09 -11.41 5.38
CA PRO A 99 -6.15 -12.86 5.21
C PRO A 99 -6.81 -13.60 6.36
N ILE A 100 -6.68 -13.13 7.61
CA ILE A 100 -7.39 -13.71 8.77
C ILE A 100 -8.89 -13.74 8.52
N VAL A 101 -9.43 -12.63 7.97
CA VAL A 101 -10.87 -12.47 7.72
C VAL A 101 -11.37 -13.33 6.56
N VAL A 102 -10.56 -13.49 5.50
CA VAL A 102 -11.07 -14.08 4.25
C VAL A 102 -10.61 -15.51 3.99
N ARG A 103 -9.41 -15.90 4.46
CA ARG A 103 -8.83 -17.22 4.16
C ARG A 103 -9.62 -18.36 4.79
N GLY A 104 -10.16 -18.16 5.99
CA GLY A 104 -11.08 -19.09 6.64
C GLY A 104 -12.33 -19.41 5.81
N ASN A 105 -12.70 -18.52 4.89
CA ASN A 105 -13.81 -18.67 3.93
C ASN A 105 -13.34 -19.15 2.55
N GLY A 106 -12.13 -19.70 2.43
CA GLY A 106 -11.61 -20.31 1.21
C GLY A 106 -10.98 -19.36 0.21
N VAL A 107 -10.70 -18.08 0.58
CA VAL A 107 -10.01 -17.13 -0.30
C VAL A 107 -8.51 -17.31 -0.18
N PRO A 108 -7.78 -17.82 -1.20
CA PRO A 108 -6.39 -18.23 -1.10
C PRO A 108 -5.42 -17.07 -1.28
N VAL A 109 -5.32 -16.18 -0.27
CA VAL A 109 -4.47 -14.99 -0.31
C VAL A 109 -3.55 -14.91 0.89
N LYS A 110 -2.30 -14.44 0.67
CA LYS A 110 -1.28 -14.16 1.69
C LYS A 110 -0.83 -12.72 1.62
N ILE A 111 -0.31 -12.21 2.75
CA ILE A 111 0.48 -10.98 2.77
C ILE A 111 1.94 -11.32 2.48
N VAL A 112 2.55 -10.58 1.55
CA VAL A 112 3.96 -10.79 1.15
C VAL A 112 4.89 -9.66 1.57
N ALA A 113 4.33 -8.53 2.01
CA ALA A 113 5.05 -7.43 2.66
C ALA A 113 4.07 -6.53 3.42
N VAL A 114 4.55 -5.84 4.45
CA VAL A 114 3.77 -4.89 5.26
C VAL A 114 4.47 -3.53 5.30
N PHE A 115 3.71 -2.46 5.11
CA PHE A 115 4.19 -1.09 5.18
C PHE A 115 4.16 -0.57 6.62
N GLY A 116 4.93 -1.22 7.49
CA GLY A 116 5.14 -0.79 8.86
C GLY A 116 4.89 -1.85 9.92
N GLY A 117 5.42 -1.60 11.11
CA GLY A 117 5.34 -2.49 12.28
C GLY A 117 4.21 -2.17 13.25
N LYS A 118 3.48 -1.06 13.04
CA LYS A 118 2.39 -0.60 13.92
C LYS A 118 1.06 -0.56 13.17
N GLY A 119 -0.04 -0.34 13.91
CA GLY A 119 -1.38 -0.33 13.36
C GLY A 119 -1.64 0.80 12.35
N PHE A 120 -2.30 0.47 11.25
CA PHE A 120 -2.63 1.42 10.19
C PHE A 120 -3.76 2.38 10.57
N MET A 121 -4.84 1.83 11.14
CA MET A 121 -6.01 2.60 11.58
C MET A 121 -5.69 3.38 12.86
N GLN A 122 -6.15 4.61 12.93
CA GLN A 122 -6.13 5.45 14.12
C GLN A 122 -7.56 5.83 14.50
N LEU A 123 -7.85 5.92 15.79
CA LEU A 123 -9.10 6.52 16.24
C LEU A 123 -8.91 8.05 16.26
N VAL A 124 -9.54 8.74 15.32
CA VAL A 124 -9.49 10.20 15.24
C VAL A 124 -10.82 10.75 15.73
N VAL A 125 -10.78 11.57 16.78
CA VAL A 125 -11.98 12.14 17.40
C VAL A 125 -11.88 13.65 17.45
N ARG A 126 -13.03 14.34 17.46
CA ARG A 126 -13.10 15.78 17.71
C ARG A 126 -12.63 16.07 19.14
N GLU A 127 -11.83 17.11 19.33
CA GLU A 127 -11.36 17.51 20.67
C GLU A 127 -12.54 17.86 21.63
N ASP A 128 -13.61 18.44 21.07
CA ASP A 128 -14.82 18.80 21.83
C ASP A 128 -15.76 17.62 22.11
N SER A 129 -15.42 16.40 21.70
CA SER A 129 -16.26 15.21 21.89
C SER A 129 -16.24 14.63 23.30
N GLY A 130 -15.23 14.98 24.10
CA GLY A 130 -14.98 14.41 25.43
C GLY A 130 -14.45 12.96 25.40
N ILE A 131 -14.06 12.43 24.24
CA ILE A 131 -13.53 11.07 24.10
C ILE A 131 -12.03 11.09 24.40
N GLU A 132 -11.61 10.31 25.40
CA GLU A 132 -10.22 10.16 25.81
C GLU A 132 -9.67 8.75 25.53
N LYS A 133 -10.55 7.75 25.51
CA LYS A 133 -10.21 6.33 25.33
C LYS A 133 -11.33 5.58 24.61
N PRO A 134 -11.08 4.38 24.09
CA PRO A 134 -12.07 3.61 23.33
C PRO A 134 -13.37 3.32 24.08
N ALA A 135 -13.34 3.19 25.42
CA ALA A 135 -14.53 2.96 26.23
C ALA A 135 -15.56 4.11 26.16
N ASP A 136 -15.10 5.34 25.88
CA ASP A 136 -15.93 6.54 25.80
C ASP A 136 -16.75 6.60 24.49
N LEU A 137 -16.55 5.64 23.59
CA LEU A 137 -17.30 5.52 22.32
C LEU A 137 -18.73 5.00 22.51
N ARG A 138 -19.11 4.49 23.69
CA ARG A 138 -20.46 3.98 23.93
C ARG A 138 -21.53 5.02 23.61
N GLY A 139 -22.48 4.66 22.72
CA GLY A 139 -23.57 5.52 22.26
C GLY A 139 -23.15 6.64 21.29
N LYS A 140 -21.89 6.69 20.90
CA LYS A 140 -21.37 7.72 19.97
C LYS A 140 -21.48 7.27 18.52
N THR A 141 -21.47 8.25 17.62
CA THR A 141 -21.42 8.01 16.17
C THR A 141 -19.95 8.07 15.70
N ILE A 142 -19.49 6.99 15.08
CA ILE A 142 -18.16 6.87 14.47
C ILE A 142 -18.32 6.49 13.00
N THR A 143 -17.56 7.13 12.14
CA THR A 143 -17.56 6.82 10.70
C THR A 143 -16.46 5.84 10.33
N VAL A 144 -16.77 5.01 9.34
CA VAL A 144 -15.85 4.12 8.64
C VAL A 144 -16.01 4.33 7.13
N MET A 145 -14.97 4.02 6.37
CA MET A 145 -15.03 4.11 4.91
C MET A 145 -16.06 3.10 4.36
N SER A 146 -15.96 1.84 4.77
CA SER A 146 -16.82 0.75 4.32
C SER A 146 -16.79 -0.39 5.35
N TYR A 147 -17.88 -1.15 5.48
CA TYR A 147 -17.89 -2.41 6.25
C TYR A 147 -17.06 -3.53 5.60
N GLN A 148 -16.62 -3.33 4.35
CA GLN A 148 -15.69 -4.22 3.63
C GLN A 148 -14.25 -3.73 3.69
N ASP A 149 -13.99 -2.64 4.41
CA ASP A 149 -12.65 -2.14 4.67
C ASP A 149 -12.02 -2.87 5.86
N THR A 150 -10.74 -3.19 5.77
CA THR A 150 -10.03 -3.87 6.87
C THR A 150 -9.86 -2.97 8.10
N THR A 151 -9.89 -1.63 7.94
CA THR A 151 -9.90 -0.70 9.08
C THR A 151 -11.18 -0.81 9.93
N PHE A 152 -12.30 -1.24 9.34
CA PHE A 152 -13.52 -1.54 10.10
C PHE A 152 -13.29 -2.69 11.10
N TYR A 153 -12.60 -3.76 10.67
CA TYR A 153 -12.28 -4.87 11.59
C TYR A 153 -11.32 -4.43 12.71
N ALA A 154 -10.38 -3.54 12.40
CA ALA A 154 -9.51 -2.94 13.41
C ALA A 154 -10.33 -2.11 14.44
N LEU A 155 -11.37 -1.37 13.99
CA LEU A 155 -12.29 -0.68 14.88
C LEU A 155 -13.06 -1.68 15.77
N LEU A 156 -13.56 -2.78 15.21
CA LEU A 156 -14.23 -3.82 16.02
C LEU A 156 -13.30 -4.40 17.10
N GLY A 157 -12.03 -4.63 16.74
CA GLY A 157 -11.00 -5.05 17.68
C GLY A 157 -10.76 -4.04 18.79
N LEU A 158 -10.65 -2.77 18.42
CA LEU A 158 -10.50 -1.66 19.37
C LEU A 158 -11.69 -1.56 20.35
N LEU A 159 -12.93 -1.67 19.85
CA LEU A 159 -14.14 -1.67 20.67
C LEU A 159 -14.15 -2.86 21.64
N ALA A 160 -13.84 -4.05 21.12
CA ALA A 160 -13.84 -5.26 21.93
C ALA A 160 -12.74 -5.24 23.01
N SER A 161 -11.60 -4.58 22.80
CA SER A 161 -10.57 -4.38 23.83
C SER A 161 -11.07 -3.51 25.00
N ALA A 162 -12.04 -2.63 24.73
CA ALA A 162 -12.71 -1.78 25.70
C ALA A 162 -14.01 -2.39 26.30
N GLY A 163 -14.31 -3.66 25.99
CA GLY A 163 -15.55 -4.31 26.42
C GLY A 163 -16.80 -3.81 25.68
N LEU A 164 -16.64 -3.22 24.53
CA LEU A 164 -17.72 -2.77 23.66
C LEU A 164 -17.92 -3.72 22.48
N THR A 165 -19.12 -3.70 21.91
CA THR A 165 -19.48 -4.36 20.67
C THR A 165 -19.85 -3.33 19.60
N GLN A 166 -20.01 -3.75 18.36
CA GLN A 166 -20.52 -2.87 17.31
C GLN A 166 -21.92 -2.30 17.59
N ASN A 167 -22.72 -2.97 18.43
CA ASN A 167 -24.07 -2.52 18.82
C ASN A 167 -24.05 -1.44 19.90
N ASP A 168 -22.93 -1.26 20.57
CA ASP A 168 -22.72 -0.19 21.57
C ASP A 168 -22.35 1.15 20.94
N VAL A 169 -22.05 1.19 19.64
CA VAL A 169 -21.55 2.36 18.91
C VAL A 169 -22.32 2.50 17.60
N ASN A 170 -22.76 3.71 17.24
CA ASN A 170 -23.40 3.97 15.96
C ASN A 170 -22.33 4.08 14.87
N ILE A 171 -21.99 2.94 14.25
CA ILE A 171 -20.96 2.91 13.18
C ILE A 171 -21.63 3.18 11.84
N GLN A 172 -21.16 4.20 11.11
CA GLN A 172 -21.70 4.60 9.82
C GLN A 172 -20.69 4.40 8.70
N SER A 173 -21.05 3.62 7.69
CA SER A 173 -20.29 3.43 6.45
C SER A 173 -20.65 4.54 5.47
N VAL A 174 -19.73 5.48 5.17
CA VAL A 174 -20.02 6.74 4.47
C VAL A 174 -19.12 7.02 3.26
N GLY A 175 -18.32 6.04 2.87
CA GLY A 175 -17.37 6.15 1.75
C GLY A 175 -16.10 6.94 2.10
N PRO A 176 -15.14 7.00 1.17
CA PRO A 176 -13.80 7.56 1.42
C PRO A 176 -13.80 9.07 1.69
N THR A 177 -14.76 9.82 1.18
CA THR A 177 -14.91 11.25 1.44
C THR A 177 -15.77 11.49 2.68
N GLY A 178 -16.90 10.81 2.81
CA GLY A 178 -17.81 10.96 3.94
C GLY A 178 -17.17 10.64 5.29
N VAL A 179 -16.17 9.75 5.33
CA VAL A 179 -15.51 9.34 6.57
C VAL A 179 -14.95 10.51 7.38
N TRP A 180 -14.36 11.50 6.74
CA TRP A 180 -13.83 12.70 7.38
C TRP A 180 -14.82 13.89 7.33
N GLU A 181 -15.67 13.98 6.29
CA GLU A 181 -16.67 15.05 6.19
C GLU A 181 -17.69 15.02 7.34
N PHE A 182 -18.10 13.84 7.78
CA PHE A 182 -19.03 13.71 8.89
C PHE A 182 -18.40 14.21 10.20
N VAL A 183 -17.11 14.00 10.39
CA VAL A 183 -16.37 14.55 11.53
C VAL A 183 -16.26 16.07 11.40
N ALA A 184 -15.90 16.56 10.21
CA ALA A 184 -15.77 18.00 9.94
C ALA A 184 -17.10 18.76 10.14
N THR A 185 -18.23 18.15 9.78
CA THR A 185 -19.58 18.76 9.88
C THR A 185 -20.29 18.48 11.21
N GLY A 186 -19.67 17.73 12.14
CA GLY A 186 -20.27 17.38 13.44
C GLY A 186 -21.35 16.30 13.39
N LYS A 187 -21.55 15.65 12.24
CA LYS A 187 -22.45 14.48 12.10
C LYS A 187 -21.90 13.22 12.77
N SER A 188 -20.58 13.17 12.99
CA SER A 188 -19.87 12.14 13.74
C SER A 188 -18.92 12.80 14.72
N VAL A 189 -18.71 12.16 15.88
CA VAL A 189 -17.73 12.63 16.87
C VAL A 189 -16.31 12.16 16.55
N GLY A 190 -16.16 11.19 15.64
CA GLY A 190 -14.86 10.66 15.24
C GLY A 190 -14.97 9.66 14.10
N MET A 191 -13.82 9.12 13.71
CA MET A 191 -13.68 8.16 12.62
C MET A 191 -12.65 7.08 12.96
N ALA A 192 -12.85 5.88 12.43
CA ALA A 192 -11.79 4.89 12.26
C ALA A 192 -10.99 5.35 11.02
N GLY A 193 -10.01 6.21 11.27
CA GLY A 193 -9.35 6.99 10.24
C GLY A 193 -7.92 6.54 9.97
N VAL A 194 -7.32 7.23 9.04
CA VAL A 194 -5.89 7.13 8.70
C VAL A 194 -5.31 8.56 8.68
N PRO A 195 -3.98 8.72 8.79
CA PRO A 195 -3.36 10.04 8.91
C PRO A 195 -3.77 11.07 7.85
N ASP A 196 -3.97 10.66 6.62
CA ASP A 196 -4.33 11.55 5.51
C ASP A 196 -5.78 12.08 5.55
N TRP A 197 -6.64 11.55 6.40
CA TRP A 197 -8.00 12.09 6.61
C TRP A 197 -8.06 13.17 7.70
N ILE A 198 -6.97 13.43 8.41
CA ILE A 198 -6.90 14.46 9.45
C ILE A 198 -6.84 15.89 8.85
N PRO A 199 -5.97 16.18 7.86
CA PRO A 199 -5.85 17.52 7.30
C PRO A 199 -7.15 18.12 6.77
N PRO A 200 -8.01 17.40 6.03
CA PRO A 200 -9.28 17.99 5.56
C PRO A 200 -10.25 18.32 6.71
N VAL A 201 -10.24 17.57 7.82
CA VAL A 201 -11.03 17.93 9.01
C VAL A 201 -10.50 19.22 9.65
N GLN A 202 -9.17 19.33 9.77
CA GLN A 202 -8.52 20.53 10.30
C GLN A 202 -8.72 21.75 9.40
N ALA A 203 -8.71 21.58 8.08
CA ALA A 203 -8.98 22.64 7.11
C ALA A 203 -10.41 23.19 7.22
N ALA A 204 -11.36 22.37 7.70
CA ALA A 204 -12.72 22.81 8.04
C ALA A 204 -12.81 23.53 9.40
N GLY A 205 -11.68 23.81 10.05
CA GLY A 205 -11.63 24.52 11.35
C GLY A 205 -11.90 23.64 12.57
N VAL A 206 -11.97 22.32 12.40
CA VAL A 206 -12.28 21.37 13.48
C VAL A 206 -10.97 20.82 14.06
N LYS A 207 -10.78 21.01 15.35
CA LYS A 207 -9.67 20.40 16.09
C LYS A 207 -9.96 18.94 16.35
N VAL A 208 -8.96 18.08 16.12
CA VAL A 208 -9.06 16.65 16.35
C VAL A 208 -7.90 16.12 17.18
N LYS A 209 -8.20 15.09 17.96
CA LYS A 209 -7.26 14.30 18.73
C LYS A 209 -7.10 12.94 18.07
N VAL A 210 -5.87 12.47 17.99
CA VAL A 210 -5.55 11.10 17.55
C VAL A 210 -5.33 10.24 18.79
N ILE A 211 -6.10 9.18 18.93
CA ILE A 211 -5.91 8.17 19.95
C ILE A 211 -5.18 7.00 19.29
N PRO A 212 -3.91 6.74 19.67
CA PRO A 212 -3.11 5.65 19.09
C PRO A 212 -3.77 4.31 19.41
N THR A 213 -4.20 3.62 18.36
CA THR A 213 -4.94 2.36 18.53
C THR A 213 -4.05 1.20 18.97
N ASP A 214 -2.77 1.26 18.64
CA ASP A 214 -1.77 0.23 18.97
C ASP A 214 -1.61 -0.03 20.49
N GLU A 215 -1.92 0.97 21.32
CA GLU A 215 -1.90 0.85 22.77
C GLU A 215 -3.04 0.00 23.32
N TYR A 216 -4.17 -0.05 22.62
CA TYR A 216 -5.39 -0.74 23.01
C TYR A 216 -5.61 -2.03 22.25
N PHE A 217 -5.30 -2.00 20.97
CA PHE A 217 -5.50 -3.11 20.06
C PHE A 217 -4.42 -3.11 18.96
N PRO A 218 -3.37 -3.92 19.10
CA PRO A 218 -2.24 -3.95 18.16
C PRO A 218 -2.62 -4.68 16.87
N HIS A 219 -3.32 -3.99 15.96
CA HIS A 219 -3.62 -4.47 14.61
C HIS A 219 -2.47 -4.22 13.62
N MET A 220 -2.63 -4.65 12.37
CA MET A 220 -1.55 -4.60 11.38
C MET A 220 -1.53 -3.27 10.59
N ALA A 221 -0.38 -2.96 10.00
CA ALA A 221 -0.27 -1.94 8.96
C ALA A 221 -0.83 -2.44 7.62
N GLN A 222 -0.88 -1.55 6.63
CA GLN A 222 -1.21 -1.91 5.26
C GLN A 222 -0.13 -2.82 4.66
N GLY A 223 -0.53 -3.77 3.83
CA GLY A 223 0.38 -4.71 3.18
C GLY A 223 -0.01 -5.03 1.75
N ILE A 224 0.83 -5.83 1.12
CA ILE A 224 0.63 -6.34 -0.25
C ILE A 224 0.07 -7.75 -0.16
N ALA A 225 -1.15 -7.93 -0.67
CA ALA A 225 -1.81 -9.23 -0.78
C ALA A 225 -1.53 -9.86 -2.15
N VAL A 226 -1.29 -11.16 -2.16
CA VAL A 226 -1.05 -11.98 -3.36
C VAL A 226 -1.76 -13.32 -3.20
N SER A 227 -2.31 -13.89 -4.27
CA SER A 227 -2.89 -15.24 -4.21
C SER A 227 -1.81 -16.31 -4.15
N ASP A 228 -2.14 -17.47 -3.54
CA ASP A 228 -1.25 -18.64 -3.51
C ASP A 228 -0.81 -19.06 -4.93
N GLN A 229 -1.70 -18.94 -5.92
CA GLN A 229 -1.41 -19.25 -7.31
C GLN A 229 -0.34 -18.32 -7.90
N ILE A 230 -0.47 -17.01 -7.69
CA ILE A 230 0.51 -16.03 -8.20
C ILE A 230 1.87 -16.18 -7.50
N ILE A 231 1.87 -16.48 -6.19
CA ILE A 231 3.10 -16.80 -5.45
C ILE A 231 3.84 -17.98 -6.09
N LYS A 232 3.11 -19.00 -6.51
CA LYS A 232 3.68 -20.18 -7.16
C LYS A 232 4.15 -19.92 -8.59
N ASP A 233 3.32 -19.24 -9.39
CA ASP A 233 3.54 -19.11 -10.84
C ASP A 233 4.48 -17.97 -11.20
N LYS A 234 4.50 -16.88 -10.39
CA LYS A 234 5.21 -15.64 -10.67
C LYS A 234 5.99 -15.08 -9.47
N PRO A 235 6.77 -15.89 -8.76
CA PRO A 235 7.47 -15.48 -7.54
C PRO A 235 8.43 -14.30 -7.77
N GLU A 236 9.11 -14.25 -8.93
CA GLU A 236 10.04 -13.16 -9.25
C GLU A 236 9.31 -11.82 -9.54
N MET A 237 8.16 -11.87 -10.17
CA MET A 237 7.32 -10.68 -10.35
C MET A 237 6.89 -10.12 -8.98
N VAL A 238 6.45 -10.98 -8.05
CA VAL A 238 6.10 -10.59 -6.69
C VAL A 238 7.29 -9.96 -5.97
N ARG A 239 8.48 -10.60 -6.02
CA ARG A 239 9.70 -10.09 -5.40
C ARG A 239 10.10 -8.70 -5.93
N LYS A 240 10.11 -8.52 -7.24
CA LYS A 240 10.41 -7.24 -7.89
C LYS A 240 9.44 -6.15 -7.46
N PHE A 241 8.14 -6.46 -7.45
CA PHE A 241 7.11 -5.51 -7.02
C PHE A 241 7.28 -5.12 -5.56
N VAL A 242 7.44 -6.10 -4.65
CA VAL A 242 7.63 -5.88 -3.21
C VAL A 242 8.86 -5.00 -2.95
N LYS A 243 10.02 -5.33 -3.55
CA LYS A 243 11.25 -4.54 -3.36
C LYS A 243 11.08 -3.09 -3.82
N ALA A 244 10.47 -2.88 -4.97
CA ALA A 244 10.21 -1.52 -5.49
C ALA A 244 9.27 -0.73 -4.56
N ALA A 245 8.19 -1.36 -4.09
CA ALA A 245 7.24 -0.74 -3.17
C ALA A 245 7.87 -0.41 -1.81
N LEU A 246 8.66 -1.32 -1.24
CA LEU A 246 9.37 -1.11 0.03
C LEU A 246 10.41 0.01 -0.08
N ARG A 247 11.04 0.17 -1.24
CA ARG A 247 11.92 1.32 -1.50
C ARG A 247 11.16 2.64 -1.40
N GLY A 248 9.94 2.71 -1.95
CA GLY A 248 9.08 3.89 -1.81
C GLY A 248 8.70 4.18 -0.36
N MET A 249 8.44 3.15 0.47
CA MET A 249 8.22 3.32 1.90
C MET A 249 9.47 3.84 2.61
N LYS A 250 10.64 3.26 2.28
CA LYS A 250 11.90 3.69 2.88
C LYS A 250 12.21 5.15 2.58
N ASP A 251 11.97 5.60 1.36
CA ASP A 251 12.16 6.99 0.98
C ASP A 251 11.32 7.94 1.86
N ILE A 252 10.04 7.59 2.13
CA ILE A 252 9.19 8.37 3.05
C ILE A 252 9.74 8.35 4.48
N MET A 253 10.26 7.22 4.94
CA MET A 253 10.85 7.11 6.29
C MET A 253 12.11 7.96 6.43
N ASP A 254 12.92 8.04 5.37
CA ASP A 254 14.18 8.77 5.37
C ASP A 254 13.96 10.30 5.29
N ASP A 255 13.00 10.77 4.49
CA ASP A 255 12.70 12.21 4.33
C ASP A 255 11.23 12.41 3.90
N PRO A 256 10.28 12.41 4.87
CA PRO A 256 8.86 12.51 4.58
C PRO A 256 8.46 13.82 3.89
N ASP A 257 9.14 14.92 4.18
CA ASP A 257 8.81 16.23 3.59
C ASP A 257 9.21 16.30 2.12
N LYS A 258 10.42 15.84 1.78
CA LYS A 258 10.88 15.76 0.39
C LYS A 258 10.03 14.80 -0.43
N GLU A 259 9.67 13.67 0.15
CA GLU A 259 8.88 12.67 -0.56
C GLU A 259 7.41 13.08 -0.69
N ALA A 260 6.90 13.94 0.19
CA ALA A 260 5.61 14.59 -0.02
C ALA A 260 5.63 15.52 -1.25
N ASP A 261 6.70 16.31 -1.43
CA ASP A 261 6.87 17.17 -2.62
C ASP A 261 7.02 16.31 -3.90
N ASN A 262 7.69 15.16 -3.83
CA ASN A 262 7.74 14.19 -4.92
C ASN A 262 6.36 13.59 -5.21
N PHE A 263 5.64 13.17 -4.18
CA PHE A 263 4.30 12.60 -4.31
C PHE A 263 3.34 13.56 -5.03
N VAL A 264 3.33 14.85 -4.67
CA VAL A 264 2.49 15.86 -5.32
C VAL A 264 2.83 16.02 -6.81
N ARG A 265 4.10 15.84 -7.20
CA ARG A 265 4.48 15.83 -8.63
C ARG A 265 3.91 14.63 -9.39
N PHE A 266 3.80 13.48 -8.74
CA PHE A 266 3.29 12.25 -9.35
C PHE A 266 1.77 12.11 -9.24
N VAL A 267 1.15 12.80 -8.26
CA VAL A 267 -0.29 12.79 -7.96
C VAL A 267 -0.81 14.24 -7.97
N PRO A 268 -1.03 14.85 -9.16
CA PRO A 268 -1.30 16.28 -9.32
C PRO A 268 -2.55 16.81 -8.63
N GLU A 269 -3.48 15.95 -8.23
CA GLU A 269 -4.68 16.31 -7.45
C GLU A 269 -4.37 16.93 -6.07
N TRP A 270 -3.13 16.75 -5.60
CA TRP A 270 -2.61 17.34 -4.36
C TRP A 270 -1.87 18.65 -4.55
N LYS A 271 -1.77 19.16 -5.80
CA LYS A 271 -1.14 20.46 -6.08
C LYS A 271 -1.85 21.57 -5.30
N GLY A 272 -1.07 22.36 -4.56
CA GLY A 272 -1.56 23.39 -3.64
C GLY A 272 -2.02 22.88 -2.28
N LYS A 273 -1.84 21.56 -2.01
CA LYS A 273 -2.15 20.91 -0.73
C LYS A 273 -0.93 20.15 -0.17
N GLU A 274 0.27 20.60 -0.52
CA GLU A 274 1.55 19.97 -0.15
C GLU A 274 1.67 19.79 1.36
N GLY A 275 1.19 20.77 2.14
CA GLY A 275 1.19 20.71 3.60
C GLY A 275 0.37 19.53 4.17
N ALA A 276 -0.73 19.16 3.52
CA ALA A 276 -1.53 18.01 3.94
C ALA A 276 -0.80 16.69 3.68
N VAL A 277 -0.09 16.57 2.54
CA VAL A 277 0.71 15.38 2.23
C VAL A 277 1.91 15.26 3.16
N LYS A 278 2.61 16.38 3.44
CA LYS A 278 3.70 16.43 4.43
C LYS A 278 3.23 15.99 5.81
N PHE A 279 2.09 16.52 6.26
CA PHE A 279 1.47 16.08 7.51
C PHE A 279 1.24 14.57 7.52
N ALA A 280 0.59 14.02 6.48
CA ALA A 280 0.27 12.61 6.39
C ALA A 280 1.54 11.74 6.39
N PHE A 281 2.55 12.07 5.58
CA PHE A 281 3.79 11.30 5.50
C PHE A 281 4.58 11.33 6.81
N ASN A 282 4.65 12.48 7.49
CA ASN A 282 5.25 12.56 8.82
C ASN A 282 4.51 11.70 9.85
N MET A 283 3.17 11.67 9.80
CA MET A 283 2.37 10.82 10.68
C MET A 283 2.58 9.33 10.38
N TYR A 284 2.64 8.92 9.11
CA TYR A 284 2.97 7.53 8.74
C TYR A 284 4.37 7.14 9.20
N ALA A 285 5.37 7.99 8.94
CA ALA A 285 6.75 7.75 9.36
C ALA A 285 6.89 7.64 10.89
N LYS A 286 6.05 8.35 11.66
CA LYS A 286 6.08 8.33 13.14
C LYS A 286 5.23 7.22 13.75
N LEU A 287 4.01 7.00 13.25
CA LEU A 287 2.99 6.18 13.93
C LEU A 287 2.81 4.78 13.33
N VAL A 288 3.14 4.57 12.06
CA VAL A 288 2.81 3.32 11.35
C VAL A 288 4.05 2.55 10.91
N TYR A 289 4.99 3.21 10.23
CA TYR A 289 6.13 2.53 9.61
C TYR A 289 7.16 1.93 10.59
N PRO A 290 7.46 2.52 11.77
CA PRO A 290 8.46 1.97 12.68
C PRO A 290 8.07 0.63 13.29
N GLY A 291 9.10 -0.12 13.79
CA GLY A 291 8.90 -1.32 14.61
C GLY A 291 9.07 -2.65 13.87
N GLN A 292 9.55 -2.64 12.61
CA GLN A 292 9.94 -3.85 11.89
C GLN A 292 11.42 -4.17 12.12
N LYS A 293 11.79 -5.46 12.21
CA LYS A 293 13.20 -5.91 12.25
C LYS A 293 13.83 -5.83 10.85
N GLU A 294 13.09 -6.30 9.85
CA GLU A 294 13.42 -6.15 8.43
C GLU A 294 12.29 -5.36 7.74
N LEU A 295 12.67 -4.47 6.84
CA LEU A 295 11.71 -3.65 6.12
C LEU A 295 10.73 -4.52 5.34
N GLY A 296 9.45 -4.34 5.59
CA GLY A 296 8.38 -5.13 4.96
C GLY A 296 8.01 -6.42 5.69
N GLU A 297 8.69 -6.77 6.78
CA GLU A 297 8.46 -8.01 7.52
C GLU A 297 7.04 -8.06 8.12
N VAL A 298 6.36 -9.19 7.93
CA VAL A 298 5.17 -9.56 8.69
C VAL A 298 5.60 -10.16 10.02
N ASN A 299 5.19 -9.57 11.13
CA ASN A 299 5.39 -10.14 12.46
C ASN A 299 4.38 -11.26 12.71
N ALA A 300 4.86 -12.51 12.67
CA ALA A 300 4.03 -13.70 12.82
C ALA A 300 3.31 -13.78 14.17
N ASP A 301 4.01 -13.43 15.27
CA ASP A 301 3.44 -13.50 16.62
C ASP A 301 2.29 -12.48 16.78
N ARG A 302 2.46 -11.28 16.20
CA ARG A 302 1.42 -10.24 16.20
C ARG A 302 0.20 -10.71 15.39
N LEU A 303 0.43 -11.30 14.22
CA LEU A 303 -0.63 -11.83 13.36
C LEU A 303 -1.38 -13.00 14.03
N ALA A 304 -0.66 -13.92 14.69
CA ALA A 304 -1.25 -15.03 15.45
C ALA A 304 -2.14 -14.53 16.58
N LYS A 305 -1.63 -13.62 17.42
CA LYS A 305 -2.40 -13.02 18.52
C LYS A 305 -3.65 -12.31 18.04
N LEU A 306 -3.56 -11.63 16.90
CA LEU A 306 -4.68 -10.94 16.28
C LEU A 306 -5.74 -11.94 15.79
N GLN A 307 -5.32 -13.06 15.19
CA GLN A 307 -6.22 -14.13 14.77
C GLN A 307 -6.93 -14.78 15.96
N ASP A 308 -6.19 -15.08 17.03
CA ASP A 308 -6.77 -15.63 18.29
C ASP A 308 -7.82 -14.69 18.86
N PHE A 309 -7.54 -13.39 18.84
CA PHE A 309 -8.48 -12.38 19.29
C PHE A 309 -9.75 -12.34 18.40
N TYR A 310 -9.60 -12.37 17.07
CA TYR A 310 -10.74 -12.39 16.15
C TYR A 310 -11.60 -13.64 16.31
N LEU A 311 -10.98 -14.79 16.56
CA LEU A 311 -11.68 -16.03 16.84
C LEU A 311 -12.45 -15.95 18.18
N ALA A 312 -11.79 -15.49 19.25
CA ALA A 312 -12.39 -15.37 20.58
C ALA A 312 -13.56 -14.38 20.61
N LYS A 313 -13.57 -13.38 19.73
CA LYS A 313 -14.65 -12.39 19.60
C LYS A 313 -15.71 -12.76 18.56
N GLY A 314 -15.56 -13.90 17.89
CA GLY A 314 -16.52 -14.37 16.88
C GLY A 314 -16.47 -13.60 15.55
N PHE A 315 -15.40 -12.82 15.30
CA PHE A 315 -15.24 -12.12 14.02
C PHE A 315 -14.89 -13.08 12.88
N ILE A 316 -14.27 -14.20 13.22
CA ILE A 316 -14.03 -15.34 12.34
C ILE A 316 -14.55 -16.62 13.01
N GLN A 317 -14.90 -17.64 12.20
CA GLN A 317 -15.47 -18.90 12.72
C GLN A 317 -14.39 -19.97 12.97
N LYS A 318 -13.22 -19.85 12.31
CA LYS A 318 -12.11 -20.79 12.46
C LYS A 318 -10.77 -20.07 12.23
N ALA A 319 -9.74 -20.56 12.91
CA ALA A 319 -8.36 -20.13 12.66
C ALA A 319 -7.82 -20.78 11.39
N THR A 320 -6.90 -20.06 10.75
CA THR A 320 -6.05 -20.57 9.65
C THR A 320 -4.62 -20.74 10.20
N PRO A 321 -3.85 -21.77 9.81
CA PRO A 321 -2.44 -21.84 10.16
C PRO A 321 -1.72 -20.53 9.82
N VAL A 322 -0.95 -19.97 10.77
CA VAL A 322 -0.39 -18.62 10.63
C VAL A 322 0.53 -18.50 9.40
N GLU A 323 1.27 -19.56 9.08
CA GLU A 323 2.14 -19.67 7.91
C GLU A 323 1.38 -19.62 6.57
N GLU A 324 0.09 -19.85 6.60
CA GLU A 324 -0.77 -19.67 5.43
C GLU A 324 -1.25 -18.23 5.23
N LEU A 325 -1.17 -17.38 6.26
CA LEU A 325 -1.65 -15.99 6.21
C LEU A 325 -0.62 -15.06 5.56
N TYR A 326 0.67 -15.41 5.57
CA TYR A 326 1.73 -14.52 5.09
C TYR A 326 2.92 -15.28 4.49
N SER A 327 3.85 -14.52 3.89
CA SER A 327 5.18 -15.02 3.48
C SER A 327 6.20 -13.87 3.50
N ASN A 328 7.26 -14.01 4.30
CA ASN A 328 8.39 -13.06 4.30
C ASN A 328 9.48 -13.40 3.25
N ALA A 329 9.22 -14.33 2.33
CA ALA A 329 10.20 -14.76 1.32
C ALA A 329 10.48 -13.71 0.22
N PHE A 330 9.69 -12.63 0.15
CA PHE A 330 9.73 -11.66 -0.94
C PHE A 330 10.36 -10.31 -0.56
N ILE A 331 10.66 -10.09 0.72
CA ILE A 331 11.24 -8.83 1.21
C ILE A 331 12.76 -8.77 1.09
N LYS A 332 13.42 -9.93 0.86
CA LYS A 332 14.89 -10.08 0.74
C LYS A 332 15.38 -9.96 -0.69
#